data_cb7c334bd1d93a764bd19a86f5036ad2
#
_entry.id   cb7c334bd1d93a764bd19a86f5036ad2
#
_cell.length_a   1.000
_cell.length_b   1.000
_cell.length_c   1.000
_cell.angle_alpha   90.00
_cell.angle_beta   90.00
_cell.angle_gamma   90.00
#
_symmetry.space_group_name_H-M   'P 1'
#
loop_
_entity.id
_entity.type
_entity.pdbx_description
1 polymer ?
#
loop_
_entity_poly.entity_id
_entity_poly.type
_entity_poly.pdbx_seq_one_letter_code
_entity_poly.pdbx_strand_id
1 'polypeptide(L)'
;MNARLTAALMLTALIAACSGGSDELRTQGGRYLTVVETLQNGLFQPEPELPNVTRALLDGLTVPSLEVAVPERDGLAYLVPLISRNDANLGPLDTWTTVDGTQLTLRSGVLVATRGLGDDVTSTDRRGSIAFVTGGGGANWPLRLDIQTSTDGVVRQDFNCTGQRNGRVTLEIVELTYPVESLSEICTDSSGARIENQYFVDTRDGTVWQTRQWAGEKIGYMNTRILKKK
;
A
#
# COMPACT_ATOMS: atom_id res chain seq x y z
N MET A 1 10.19 -54.06 54.07
CA MET A 1 8.83 -53.63 53.74
C MET A 1 8.89 -52.20 53.23
N ASN A 2 8.58 -52.08 51.96
CA ASN A 2 8.20 -50.85 51.24
C ASN A 2 9.31 -49.88 50.69
N ALA A 3 9.94 -50.34 49.67
CA ALA A 3 10.44 -49.47 48.59
C ALA A 3 9.33 -49.23 47.60
N ARG A 4 8.94 -47.97 47.29
CA ARG A 4 8.26 -47.48 46.09
C ARG A 4 7.74 -46.07 46.35
N LEU A 5 8.58 -45.05 46.17
CA LEU A 5 8.14 -43.67 45.89
C LEU A 5 9.36 -42.83 45.50
N THR A 6 9.86 -42.98 44.30
CA THR A 6 10.76 -41.99 43.65
C THR A 6 10.82 -42.29 42.17
N ALA A 7 9.84 -41.87 41.42
CA ALA A 7 9.93 -41.78 39.96
C ALA A 7 8.76 -40.97 39.38
N ALA A 8 8.72 -39.68 39.64
CA ALA A 8 7.83 -38.76 38.90
C ALA A 8 8.25 -37.32 39.14
N LEU A 9 9.43 -36.92 38.65
CA LEU A 9 9.80 -35.49 38.56
C LEU A 9 10.99 -35.32 37.59
N MET A 10 10.81 -35.56 36.33
CA MET A 10 11.72 -35.12 35.25
C MET A 10 11.03 -35.31 33.91
N LEU A 11 10.08 -34.43 33.55
CA LEU A 11 9.64 -34.26 32.16
C LEU A 11 8.83 -32.96 32.01
N THR A 12 9.43 -31.82 32.32
CA THR A 12 8.86 -30.51 31.99
C THR A 12 9.96 -29.47 31.75
N ALA A 13 10.81 -29.69 30.78
CA ALA A 13 11.77 -28.65 30.37
C ALA A 13 12.26 -28.87 28.93
N LEU A 14 11.38 -28.83 27.96
CA LEU A 14 11.75 -28.78 26.54
C LEU A 14 10.62 -28.19 25.65
N ILE A 15 10.10 -27.02 26.04
CA ILE A 15 9.32 -26.16 25.08
C ILE A 15 9.74 -24.71 25.32
N ALA A 16 10.98 -24.37 24.95
CA ALA A 16 11.41 -22.99 24.91
C ALA A 16 12.55 -22.85 23.88
N ALA A 17 12.27 -23.12 22.63
CA ALA A 17 13.22 -22.84 21.54
C ALA A 17 12.49 -22.71 20.21
N CYS A 18 11.57 -21.75 20.08
CA CYS A 18 11.13 -21.20 18.79
C CYS A 18 10.58 -19.79 19.02
N SER A 19 11.40 -18.90 19.53
CA SER A 19 11.13 -17.47 19.64
C SER A 19 12.40 -16.67 19.34
N GLY A 20 13.11 -17.06 18.32
CA GLY A 20 14.31 -16.35 17.87
C GLY A 20 14.14 -15.83 16.45
N GLY A 21 13.39 -14.74 16.26
CA GLY A 21 13.20 -14.14 14.95
C GLY A 21 12.68 -12.70 14.97
N SER A 22 12.46 -12.12 16.14
CA SER A 22 11.85 -10.78 16.24
C SER A 22 12.82 -9.64 16.56
N ASP A 23 14.04 -9.91 17.00
CA ASP A 23 14.90 -8.83 17.51
C ASP A 23 15.74 -8.12 16.44
N GLU A 24 16.10 -8.76 15.34
CA GLU A 24 16.79 -8.09 14.26
C GLU A 24 15.87 -7.19 13.40
N LEU A 25 14.60 -7.57 13.23
CA LEU A 25 13.60 -6.73 12.59
C LEU A 25 13.21 -5.52 13.47
N ARG A 26 13.27 -5.65 14.79
CA ARG A 26 13.06 -4.54 15.73
C ARG A 26 14.16 -3.49 15.69
N THR A 27 15.40 -3.88 15.44
CA THR A 27 16.53 -2.93 15.43
C THR A 27 16.60 -2.10 14.16
N GLN A 28 16.17 -2.63 13.03
CA GLN A 28 16.01 -1.84 11.79
C GLN A 28 14.70 -1.04 11.79
N GLY A 29 13.62 -1.62 12.30
CA GLY A 29 12.34 -0.92 12.49
C GLY A 29 12.40 0.25 13.47
N GLY A 30 13.25 0.18 14.50
CA GLY A 30 13.39 1.23 15.48
C GLY A 30 13.87 2.59 14.93
N ARG A 31 14.68 2.57 13.87
CA ARG A 31 15.10 3.81 13.18
C ARG A 31 13.98 4.39 12.31
N TYR A 32 13.16 3.55 11.70
CA TYR A 32 12.00 3.99 10.92
C TYR A 32 10.86 4.48 11.83
N LEU A 33 10.66 3.84 12.99
CA LEU A 33 9.64 4.23 13.96
C LEU A 33 9.89 5.64 14.53
N THR A 34 11.16 6.01 14.80
CA THR A 34 11.47 7.34 15.32
C THR A 34 11.16 8.45 14.31
N VAL A 35 11.35 8.20 13.01
CA VAL A 35 11.02 9.17 11.96
C VAL A 35 9.51 9.27 11.76
N VAL A 36 8.81 8.15 11.85
CA VAL A 36 7.35 8.09 11.74
C VAL A 36 6.70 8.66 13.00
N GLU A 37 7.24 8.39 14.21
CA GLU A 37 6.82 9.05 15.45
C GLU A 37 7.01 10.57 15.38
N THR A 38 8.09 11.05 14.79
CA THR A 38 8.34 12.49 14.62
C THR A 38 7.33 13.09 13.60
N LEU A 39 7.00 12.36 12.55
CA LEU A 39 5.96 12.77 11.60
C LEU A 39 4.56 12.68 12.22
N GLN A 40 4.27 11.67 13.03
CA GLN A 40 2.95 11.49 13.65
C GLN A 40 2.77 12.33 14.91
N ASN A 41 3.76 12.48 15.77
CA ASN A 41 3.68 13.36 16.94
C ASN A 41 3.60 14.84 16.55
N GLY A 42 4.01 15.18 15.31
CA GLY A 42 3.71 16.47 14.69
C GLY A 42 2.38 16.49 13.92
N LEU A 43 1.75 15.31 13.67
CA LEU A 43 0.66 15.15 12.72
C LEU A 43 -0.66 14.63 13.32
N PHE A 44 -0.63 14.05 14.54
CA PHE A 44 -1.81 13.46 15.18
C PHE A 44 -2.01 13.95 16.61
N GLN A 45 -2.53 15.18 16.75
CA GLN A 45 -3.32 15.56 17.92
C GLN A 45 -4.81 15.50 17.54
N PRO A 46 -5.74 15.20 18.50
CA PRO A 46 -7.17 15.17 18.19
C PRO A 46 -7.62 16.55 17.68
N GLU A 47 -8.09 16.55 16.45
CA GLU A 47 -8.36 17.76 15.64
C GLU A 47 -7.19 18.75 15.55
N PRO A 48 -6.08 18.42 14.96
CA PRO A 48 -5.21 19.43 14.41
C PRO A 48 -5.54 19.58 12.92
N GLU A 49 -5.49 20.81 12.46
CA GLU A 49 -5.23 21.06 11.04
C GLU A 49 -4.09 20.13 10.62
N LEU A 50 -4.36 19.28 9.60
CA LEU A 50 -3.32 18.39 9.04
C LEU A 50 -2.08 19.26 8.80
N PRO A 51 -0.90 18.86 9.31
CA PRO A 51 0.27 19.70 9.16
C PRO A 51 0.50 19.95 7.68
N ASN A 52 0.74 21.19 7.36
CA ASN A 52 1.08 21.59 6.01
C ASN A 52 2.42 20.92 5.66
N VAL A 53 2.36 19.85 4.86
CA VAL A 53 3.56 19.14 4.41
C VAL A 53 4.32 20.05 3.45
N THR A 54 5.43 20.61 3.92
CA THR A 54 6.29 21.51 3.14
C THR A 54 7.45 20.77 2.50
N ARG A 55 8.04 21.34 1.46
CA ARG A 55 9.25 20.78 0.85
C ARG A 55 10.39 20.68 1.84
N ALA A 56 10.61 21.71 2.66
CA ALA A 56 11.65 21.71 3.67
C ALA A 56 11.53 20.55 4.66
N LEU A 57 10.29 20.22 5.09
CA LEU A 57 10.04 19.04 5.92
C LEU A 57 10.44 17.76 5.19
N LEU A 58 9.98 17.59 3.95
CA LEU A 58 10.25 16.39 3.16
C LEU A 58 11.74 16.23 2.82
N ASP A 59 12.46 17.31 2.59
CA ASP A 59 13.90 17.28 2.30
C ASP A 59 14.70 16.83 3.54
N GLY A 60 14.23 17.18 4.73
CA GLY A 60 14.81 16.71 5.99
C GLY A 60 14.58 15.22 6.30
N LEU A 61 13.64 14.56 5.65
CA LEU A 61 13.40 13.12 5.83
C LEU A 61 14.56 12.31 5.23
N THR A 62 14.94 11.23 5.89
CA THR A 62 15.95 10.28 5.39
C THR A 62 15.33 9.09 4.68
N VAL A 63 14.00 8.97 4.73
CA VAL A 63 13.25 7.85 4.17
C VAL A 63 12.23 8.31 3.13
N PRO A 64 11.95 7.48 2.13
CA PRO A 64 10.84 7.69 1.20
C PRO A 64 9.51 7.79 1.94
N SER A 65 8.57 8.55 1.40
CA SER A 65 7.26 8.72 1.99
C SER A 65 6.15 8.74 0.95
N LEU A 66 5.04 8.12 1.32
CA LEU A 66 3.82 8.00 0.53
C LEU A 66 2.65 8.58 1.35
N GLU A 67 1.91 9.48 0.76
CA GLU A 67 0.62 9.92 1.30
C GLU A 67 -0.50 9.05 0.73
N VAL A 68 -1.42 8.64 1.58
CA VAL A 68 -2.61 7.88 1.20
C VAL A 68 -3.83 8.53 1.81
N ALA A 69 -4.79 8.91 0.97
CA ALA A 69 -6.09 9.39 1.39
C ALA A 69 -7.20 8.41 0.98
N VAL A 70 -8.16 8.22 1.86
CA VAL A 70 -9.38 7.44 1.63
C VAL A 70 -10.57 8.38 1.86
N PRO A 71 -11.00 9.14 0.83
CA PRO A 71 -11.99 10.20 1.00
C PRO A 71 -13.31 9.73 1.59
N GLU A 72 -13.76 8.53 1.22
CA GLU A 72 -15.02 7.95 1.69
C GLU A 72 -15.01 7.59 3.19
N ARG A 73 -13.83 7.68 3.84
CA ARG A 73 -13.63 7.45 5.29
C ARG A 73 -13.00 8.64 6.01
N ASP A 74 -12.91 9.79 5.36
CA ASP A 74 -12.20 10.98 5.86
C ASP A 74 -10.77 10.64 6.36
N GLY A 75 -10.17 9.58 5.75
CA GLY A 75 -8.89 9.02 6.16
C GLY A 75 -7.73 9.65 5.39
N LEU A 76 -6.68 10.04 6.13
CA LEU A 76 -5.39 10.44 5.59
C LEU A 76 -4.27 9.79 6.41
N ALA A 77 -3.27 9.23 5.74
CA ALA A 77 -2.11 8.62 6.39
C ALA A 77 -0.83 8.87 5.59
N TYR A 78 0.29 8.86 6.30
CA TYR A 78 1.62 8.90 5.72
C TYR A 78 2.32 7.57 5.99
N LEU A 79 2.82 6.95 4.93
CA LEU A 79 3.39 5.62 4.96
C LEU A 79 4.88 5.68 4.61
N VAL A 80 5.64 4.76 5.20
CA VAL A 80 7.06 4.53 4.89
C VAL A 80 7.24 3.15 4.25
N PRO A 81 8.32 2.92 3.50
CA PRO A 81 8.58 1.61 2.92
C PRO A 81 8.80 0.55 3.99
N LEU A 82 8.08 -0.57 3.91
CA LEU A 82 8.31 -1.76 4.71
C LEU A 82 9.14 -2.79 3.93
N ILE A 83 8.72 -3.09 2.71
CA ILE A 83 9.40 -4.04 1.82
C ILE A 83 9.44 -3.43 0.42
N SER A 84 10.57 -3.58 -0.25
CA SER A 84 10.72 -3.22 -1.65
C SER A 84 11.53 -4.29 -2.37
N ARG A 85 10.98 -4.78 -3.46
CA ARG A 85 11.67 -5.73 -4.33
C ARG A 85 11.36 -5.42 -5.79
N ASN A 86 12.26 -5.83 -6.66
CA ASN A 86 12.08 -5.69 -8.10
C ASN A 86 12.03 -7.09 -8.73
N ASP A 87 10.90 -7.43 -9.31
CA ASP A 87 10.72 -8.66 -10.06
C ASP A 87 11.01 -8.38 -11.54
N ALA A 88 11.96 -9.11 -12.12
CA ALA A 88 12.45 -8.86 -13.49
C ALA A 88 11.34 -8.80 -14.56
N ASN A 89 10.26 -9.56 -14.39
CA ASN A 89 9.16 -9.66 -15.36
C ASN A 89 7.90 -8.85 -14.97
N LEU A 90 7.80 -8.40 -13.71
CA LEU A 90 6.57 -7.79 -13.17
C LEU A 90 6.80 -6.39 -12.61
N GLY A 91 8.04 -5.90 -12.65
CA GLY A 91 8.44 -4.59 -12.13
C GLY A 91 8.48 -4.50 -10.60
N PRO A 92 8.66 -3.28 -10.08
CA PRO A 92 8.81 -3.04 -8.64
C PRO A 92 7.53 -3.38 -7.88
N LEU A 93 7.71 -4.04 -6.73
CA LEU A 93 6.70 -4.30 -5.74
C LEU A 93 7.11 -3.63 -4.44
N ASP A 94 6.31 -2.68 -4.00
CA ASP A 94 6.56 -1.88 -2.80
C ASP A 94 5.41 -2.07 -1.81
N THR A 95 5.72 -2.55 -0.61
CA THR A 95 4.81 -2.54 0.52
C THR A 95 5.17 -1.36 1.41
N TRP A 96 4.19 -0.53 1.67
CA TRP A 96 4.25 0.64 2.53
C TRP A 96 3.48 0.38 3.81
N THR A 97 3.87 0.98 4.92
CA THR A 97 3.23 0.79 6.22
C THR A 97 3.08 2.10 6.97
N THR A 98 2.01 2.19 7.74
CA THR A 98 1.81 3.18 8.79
C THR A 98 2.44 2.70 10.10
N VAL A 99 2.48 3.54 11.13
CA VAL A 99 2.99 3.19 12.47
C VAL A 99 2.12 2.14 13.16
N ASP A 100 0.81 2.19 12.97
CA ASP A 100 -0.15 1.22 13.52
C ASP A 100 -0.19 -0.11 12.77
N GLY A 101 0.67 -0.26 11.72
CA GLY A 101 0.83 -1.51 10.99
C GLY A 101 -0.15 -1.70 9.85
N THR A 102 -0.96 -0.70 9.48
CA THR A 102 -1.76 -0.72 8.27
C THR A 102 -0.83 -0.71 7.05
N GLN A 103 -1.11 -1.55 6.06
CA GLN A 103 -0.22 -1.75 4.90
C GLN A 103 -0.94 -1.54 3.58
N LEU A 104 -0.18 -1.03 2.63
CA LEU A 104 -0.55 -0.86 1.23
C LEU A 104 0.55 -1.45 0.35
N THR A 105 0.20 -2.35 -0.55
CA THR A 105 1.15 -2.92 -1.50
C THR A 105 0.82 -2.45 -2.91
N LEU A 106 1.82 -1.85 -3.54
CA LEU A 106 1.75 -1.36 -4.92
C LEU A 106 2.73 -2.14 -5.80
N ARG A 107 2.30 -2.53 -6.99
CA ARG A 107 3.18 -3.04 -8.04
C ARG A 107 3.22 -2.05 -9.20
N SER A 108 4.40 -1.49 -9.46
CA SER A 108 4.55 -0.42 -10.45
C SER A 108 3.49 0.71 -10.28
N GLY A 109 3.19 1.07 -9.02
CA GLY A 109 2.16 2.07 -8.69
C GLY A 109 0.71 1.55 -8.70
N VAL A 110 0.46 0.32 -9.17
CA VAL A 110 -0.89 -0.28 -9.16
C VAL A 110 -1.14 -0.99 -7.84
N LEU A 111 -2.27 -0.71 -7.20
CA LEU A 111 -2.70 -1.32 -5.94
C LEU A 111 -2.92 -2.83 -6.12
N VAL A 112 -2.22 -3.64 -5.34
CA VAL A 112 -2.35 -5.11 -5.41
C VAL A 112 -2.77 -5.76 -4.10
N ALA A 113 -2.56 -5.11 -2.95
CA ALA A 113 -3.06 -5.59 -1.67
C ALA A 113 -3.16 -4.45 -0.65
N THR A 114 -4.04 -4.64 0.34
CA THR A 114 -4.11 -3.85 1.57
C THR A 114 -4.12 -4.77 2.78
N ARG A 115 -3.81 -4.23 3.95
CA ARG A 115 -3.93 -4.92 5.22
C ARG A 115 -4.20 -3.92 6.34
N GLY A 116 -5.16 -4.25 7.22
CA GLY A 116 -5.48 -3.46 8.40
C GLY A 116 -6.57 -2.41 8.18
N LEU A 117 -7.28 -2.45 7.04
CA LEU A 117 -8.39 -1.54 6.75
C LEU A 117 -9.76 -2.11 7.12
N GLY A 118 -9.81 -3.39 7.53
CA GLY A 118 -11.03 -4.09 7.91
C GLY A 118 -11.73 -4.81 6.77
N ASP A 119 -11.72 -4.24 5.56
CA ASP A 119 -12.14 -4.89 4.31
C ASP A 119 -10.96 -4.83 3.34
N ASP A 120 -10.07 -5.80 3.47
CA ASP A 120 -8.76 -5.75 2.83
C ASP A 120 -8.75 -6.40 1.46
N VAL A 121 -8.10 -5.76 0.50
CA VAL A 121 -7.76 -6.37 -0.78
C VAL A 121 -6.66 -7.39 -0.54
N THR A 122 -7.01 -8.68 -0.55
CA THR A 122 -6.08 -9.77 -0.22
C THR A 122 -5.46 -10.42 -1.46
N SER A 123 -6.16 -10.37 -2.59
CA SER A 123 -5.69 -10.90 -3.87
C SER A 123 -6.25 -10.08 -5.02
N THR A 124 -5.46 -9.93 -6.07
CA THR A 124 -5.89 -9.24 -7.29
C THR A 124 -5.34 -9.90 -8.54
N ASP A 125 -6.11 -9.86 -9.64
CA ASP A 125 -5.55 -9.97 -10.98
C ASP A 125 -5.58 -8.58 -11.65
N ARG A 126 -4.46 -7.88 -11.60
CA ARG A 126 -4.25 -6.55 -12.19
C ARG A 126 -3.12 -6.55 -13.22
N ARG A 127 -2.81 -7.70 -13.81
CA ARG A 127 -1.73 -7.81 -14.82
C ARG A 127 -1.95 -6.88 -15.99
N GLY A 128 -3.18 -6.75 -16.47
CA GLY A 128 -3.53 -5.82 -17.53
C GLY A 128 -3.37 -4.36 -17.13
N SER A 129 -3.80 -3.98 -15.92
CA SER A 129 -3.62 -2.64 -15.36
C SER A 129 -2.13 -2.29 -15.23
N ILE A 130 -1.32 -3.21 -14.72
CA ILE A 130 0.14 -3.04 -14.60
C ILE A 130 0.76 -2.86 -15.98
N ALA A 131 0.42 -3.72 -16.95
CA ALA A 131 0.91 -3.60 -18.32
C ALA A 131 0.53 -2.26 -18.94
N PHE A 132 -0.72 -1.80 -18.76
CA PHE A 132 -1.19 -0.52 -19.25
C PHE A 132 -0.41 0.66 -18.67
N VAL A 133 -0.21 0.69 -17.35
CA VAL A 133 0.51 1.75 -16.63
C VAL A 133 1.99 1.78 -17.03
N THR A 134 2.60 0.62 -17.27
CA THR A 134 4.03 0.51 -17.68
C THR A 134 4.27 0.65 -19.18
N GLY A 135 3.26 1.06 -19.94
CA GLY A 135 3.39 1.38 -21.38
C GLY A 135 3.09 0.22 -22.31
N GLY A 136 2.70 -0.93 -21.79
CA GLY A 136 2.20 -2.09 -22.55
C GLY A 136 0.67 -2.15 -22.53
N GLY A 137 0.13 -3.36 -22.68
CA GLY A 137 -1.29 -3.65 -22.54
C GLY A 137 -2.05 -3.79 -23.84
N GLY A 138 -3.19 -4.48 -23.76
CA GLY A 138 -4.14 -4.69 -24.85
C GLY A 138 -5.24 -3.62 -24.89
N ALA A 139 -6.23 -3.83 -25.78
CA ALA A 139 -7.38 -2.93 -25.88
C ALA A 139 -8.32 -3.05 -24.66
N ASN A 140 -8.38 -4.22 -24.05
CA ASN A 140 -9.15 -4.50 -22.84
C ASN A 140 -8.46 -5.61 -22.03
N TRP A 141 -8.79 -5.67 -20.73
CA TRP A 141 -8.28 -6.70 -19.81
C TRP A 141 -9.21 -6.93 -18.63
N PRO A 142 -9.20 -8.14 -18.05
CA PRO A 142 -9.89 -8.41 -16.80
C PRO A 142 -9.18 -7.75 -15.62
N LEU A 143 -9.97 -7.33 -14.64
CA LEU A 143 -9.53 -6.92 -13.32
C LEU A 143 -10.34 -7.70 -12.29
N ARG A 144 -9.67 -8.34 -11.34
CA ARG A 144 -10.30 -9.06 -10.23
C ARG A 144 -9.76 -8.55 -8.91
N LEU A 145 -10.68 -8.36 -7.97
CA LEU A 145 -10.39 -8.06 -6.57
C LEU A 145 -11.03 -9.15 -5.71
N ASP A 146 -10.24 -9.80 -4.88
CA ASP A 146 -10.72 -10.61 -3.76
C ASP A 146 -10.54 -9.79 -2.48
N ILE A 147 -11.63 -9.45 -1.83
CA ILE A 147 -11.68 -8.58 -0.66
C ILE A 147 -12.10 -9.42 0.52
N GLN A 148 -11.22 -9.52 1.54
CA GLN A 148 -11.57 -10.13 2.81
C GLN A 148 -12.35 -9.13 3.64
N THR A 149 -13.56 -9.50 4.02
CA THR A 149 -14.42 -8.67 4.83
C THR A 149 -14.08 -8.81 6.32
N SER A 150 -14.46 -7.82 7.11
CA SER A 150 -14.31 -7.84 8.57
C SER A 150 -15.07 -8.98 9.27
N THR A 151 -15.94 -9.71 8.54
CA THR A 151 -16.73 -10.84 9.01
C THR A 151 -16.19 -12.20 8.55
N ASP A 152 -14.90 -12.28 8.22
CA ASP A 152 -14.20 -13.48 7.73
C ASP A 152 -14.72 -14.05 6.39
N GLY A 153 -15.50 -13.28 5.65
CA GLY A 153 -15.94 -13.61 4.30
C GLY A 153 -14.96 -13.09 3.24
N VAL A 154 -15.05 -13.63 2.02
CA VAL A 154 -14.37 -13.09 0.84
C VAL A 154 -15.41 -12.67 -0.19
N VAL A 155 -15.34 -11.39 -0.59
CA VAL A 155 -16.14 -10.85 -1.69
C VAL A 155 -15.26 -10.71 -2.91
N ARG A 156 -15.70 -11.28 -4.03
CA ARG A 156 -15.02 -11.14 -5.32
C ARG A 156 -15.72 -10.10 -6.17
N GLN A 157 -14.94 -9.19 -6.72
CA GLN A 157 -15.37 -8.22 -7.73
C GLN A 157 -14.60 -8.48 -9.03
N ASP A 158 -15.31 -8.73 -10.11
CA ASP A 158 -14.75 -8.95 -11.44
C ASP A 158 -15.20 -7.82 -12.37
N PHE A 159 -14.25 -7.24 -13.10
CA PHE A 159 -14.48 -6.17 -14.07
C PHE A 159 -13.80 -6.48 -15.39
N ASN A 160 -14.29 -5.86 -16.45
CA ASN A 160 -13.59 -5.73 -17.73
C ASN A 160 -13.16 -4.28 -17.91
N CYS A 161 -11.88 -4.04 -18.12
CA CYS A 161 -11.28 -2.70 -18.14
C CYS A 161 -10.79 -2.33 -19.52
N THR A 162 -10.82 -1.03 -19.80
CA THR A 162 -10.18 -0.39 -20.95
C THR A 162 -9.33 0.77 -20.46
N GLY A 163 -8.24 1.09 -21.18
CA GLY A 163 -7.35 2.18 -20.83
C GLY A 163 -7.44 3.35 -21.80
N GLN A 164 -7.30 4.55 -21.29
CA GLN A 164 -7.20 5.78 -22.04
C GLN A 164 -5.97 6.57 -21.60
N ARG A 165 -5.18 7.03 -22.59
CA ARG A 165 -4.07 7.97 -22.39
C ARG A 165 -4.59 9.37 -22.64
N ASN A 166 -4.62 10.20 -21.58
CA ASN A 166 -5.22 11.54 -21.61
C ASN A 166 -4.20 12.63 -22.04
N GLY A 167 -2.95 12.21 -22.25
CA GLY A 167 -1.88 13.11 -22.64
C GLY A 167 -1.01 13.60 -21.49
N ARG A 168 -0.08 14.49 -21.82
CA ARG A 168 0.91 15.01 -20.87
C ARG A 168 0.35 16.19 -20.10
N VAL A 169 0.61 16.18 -18.80
CA VAL A 169 0.27 17.26 -17.87
C VAL A 169 1.44 17.53 -16.93
N THR A 170 1.43 18.67 -16.27
CA THR A 170 2.34 18.98 -15.18
C THR A 170 1.64 18.68 -13.87
N LEU A 171 2.19 17.76 -13.11
CA LEU A 171 1.71 17.41 -11.77
C LEU A 171 2.54 18.18 -10.73
N GLU A 172 1.88 18.87 -9.82
CA GLU A 172 2.53 19.51 -8.68
C GLU A 172 2.36 18.66 -7.42
N ILE A 173 3.47 18.37 -6.73
CA ILE A 173 3.49 17.66 -5.44
C ILE A 173 4.41 18.42 -4.50
N VAL A 174 3.83 19.06 -3.50
CA VAL A 174 4.53 19.81 -2.46
C VAL A 174 5.67 20.66 -3.06
N GLU A 175 5.29 21.71 -3.78
CA GLU A 175 6.18 22.73 -4.38
C GLU A 175 7.07 22.23 -5.54
N LEU A 176 7.07 20.93 -5.86
CA LEU A 176 7.80 20.38 -6.99
C LEU A 176 6.86 19.98 -8.12
N THR A 177 7.32 20.19 -9.34
CA THR A 177 6.55 19.86 -10.56
C THR A 177 7.17 18.69 -11.32
N TYR A 178 6.31 17.82 -11.83
CA TYR A 178 6.70 16.61 -12.55
C TYR A 178 5.98 16.53 -13.90
N PRO A 179 6.72 16.32 -15.01
CA PRO A 179 6.09 16.06 -16.30
C PRO A 179 5.55 14.63 -16.32
N VAL A 180 4.25 14.47 -16.34
CA VAL A 180 3.60 13.17 -16.27
C VAL A 180 2.64 12.96 -17.44
N GLU A 181 2.40 11.70 -17.78
CA GLU A 181 1.26 11.30 -18.60
C GLU A 181 0.09 10.92 -17.68
N SER A 182 -1.07 11.48 -17.94
CA SER A 182 -2.31 11.13 -17.25
C SER A 182 -2.97 9.94 -17.95
N LEU A 183 -3.27 8.89 -17.18
CA LEU A 183 -3.90 7.67 -17.66
C LEU A 183 -5.21 7.44 -16.90
N SER A 184 -6.27 7.03 -17.59
CA SER A 184 -7.54 6.54 -17.02
C SER A 184 -7.75 5.08 -17.38
N GLU A 185 -8.10 4.28 -16.38
CA GLU A 185 -8.54 2.90 -16.55
C GLU A 185 -10.00 2.82 -16.15
N ILE A 186 -10.85 2.50 -17.12
CA ILE A 186 -12.30 2.43 -16.98
C ILE A 186 -12.69 0.97 -16.94
N CYS A 187 -13.30 0.54 -15.84
CA CYS A 187 -13.68 -0.85 -15.61
C CYS A 187 -15.17 -0.97 -15.35
N THR A 188 -15.82 -1.96 -15.99
CA THR A 188 -17.26 -2.21 -15.86
C THR A 188 -17.47 -3.66 -15.45
N ASP A 189 -18.33 -3.89 -14.48
CA ASP A 189 -18.72 -5.23 -14.05
C ASP A 189 -19.90 -5.79 -14.88
N SER A 190 -20.33 -7.01 -14.56
CA SER A 190 -21.44 -7.68 -15.26
C SER A 190 -22.81 -7.01 -15.03
N SER A 191 -22.96 -6.18 -14.00
CA SER A 191 -24.19 -5.41 -13.72
C SER A 191 -24.24 -4.08 -14.47
N GLY A 192 -23.11 -3.65 -15.05
CA GLY A 192 -22.93 -2.34 -15.67
C GLY A 192 -22.41 -1.28 -14.70
N ALA A 193 -22.11 -1.64 -13.44
CA ALA A 193 -21.47 -0.71 -12.51
C ALA A 193 -20.05 -0.38 -12.98
N ARG A 194 -19.67 0.90 -12.86
CA ARG A 194 -18.45 1.42 -13.43
C ARG A 194 -17.56 2.02 -12.35
N ILE A 195 -16.28 1.70 -12.41
CA ILE A 195 -15.21 2.36 -11.66
C ILE A 195 -14.20 2.97 -12.61
N GLU A 196 -13.47 4.00 -12.15
CA GLU A 196 -12.42 4.66 -12.93
C GLU A 196 -11.20 4.86 -12.06
N ASN A 197 -10.11 4.18 -12.44
CA ASN A 197 -8.79 4.39 -11.83
C ASN A 197 -8.00 5.41 -12.64
N GLN A 198 -7.18 6.21 -11.94
CA GLN A 198 -6.34 7.23 -12.55
C GLN A 198 -4.90 7.05 -12.10
N TYR A 199 -3.96 7.29 -13.02
CA TYR A 199 -2.53 7.18 -12.79
C TYR A 199 -1.81 8.38 -13.43
N PHE A 200 -0.82 8.91 -12.72
CA PHE A 200 0.03 9.99 -13.20
C PHE A 200 1.47 9.47 -13.26
N VAL A 201 1.92 9.16 -14.47
CA VAL A 201 3.16 8.43 -14.74
C VAL A 201 4.21 9.39 -15.26
N ASP A 202 5.37 9.46 -14.60
CA ASP A 202 6.49 10.28 -15.03
C ASP A 202 6.97 9.84 -16.42
N THR A 203 7.06 10.78 -17.34
CA THR A 203 7.45 10.51 -18.74
C THR A 203 8.95 10.24 -18.89
N ARG A 204 9.75 10.47 -17.85
CA ARG A 204 11.22 10.32 -17.88
C ARG A 204 11.67 8.94 -17.41
N ASP A 205 11.04 8.39 -16.37
CA ASP A 205 11.49 7.17 -15.72
C ASP A 205 10.37 6.18 -15.34
N GLY A 206 9.12 6.50 -15.71
CA GLY A 206 7.97 5.63 -15.45
C GLY A 206 7.50 5.61 -13.99
N THR A 207 7.98 6.51 -13.13
CA THR A 207 7.49 6.62 -11.75
C THR A 207 6.02 7.00 -11.74
N VAL A 208 5.20 6.24 -11.03
CA VAL A 208 3.79 6.58 -10.80
C VAL A 208 3.72 7.48 -9.57
N TRP A 209 3.64 8.80 -9.79
CA TRP A 209 3.69 9.79 -8.73
C TRP A 209 2.41 9.89 -7.93
N GLN A 210 1.29 9.77 -8.61
CA GLN A 210 -0.03 9.91 -7.99
C GLN A 210 -1.00 8.93 -8.61
N THR A 211 -1.92 8.41 -7.81
CA THR A 211 -3.00 7.56 -8.30
C THR A 211 -4.30 7.82 -7.56
N ARG A 212 -5.40 7.45 -8.20
CA ARG A 212 -6.71 7.24 -7.59
C ARG A 212 -7.19 5.87 -8.03
N GLN A 213 -7.35 4.93 -7.09
CA GLN A 213 -7.63 3.53 -7.42
C GLN A 213 -8.74 2.96 -6.55
N TRP A 214 -9.62 2.20 -7.15
CA TRP A 214 -10.68 1.47 -6.46
C TRP A 214 -10.10 0.34 -5.60
N ALA A 215 -10.51 0.31 -4.34
CA ALA A 215 -10.10 -0.67 -3.35
C ALA A 215 -11.27 -1.49 -2.77
N GLY A 216 -12.45 -1.42 -3.40
CA GLY A 216 -13.66 -2.14 -2.99
C GLY A 216 -14.72 -1.24 -2.38
N GLU A 217 -15.96 -1.73 -2.32
CA GLU A 217 -17.14 -0.93 -1.94
C GLU A 217 -17.04 -0.28 -0.55
N LYS A 218 -16.42 -0.96 0.39
CA LYS A 218 -16.31 -0.48 1.78
C LYS A 218 -15.20 0.53 2.00
N ILE A 219 -14.14 0.47 1.19
CA ILE A 219 -13.02 1.41 1.25
C ILE A 219 -13.27 2.58 0.28
N GLY A 220 -13.91 2.29 -0.87
CA GLY A 220 -14.04 3.26 -1.94
C GLY A 220 -12.74 3.44 -2.70
N TYR A 221 -12.42 4.67 -3.03
CA TYR A 221 -11.18 5.03 -3.70
C TYR A 221 -10.05 5.33 -2.73
N MET A 222 -8.87 4.83 -3.07
CA MET A 222 -7.62 5.22 -2.42
C MET A 222 -6.86 6.16 -3.34
N ASN A 223 -6.54 7.34 -2.84
CA ASN A 223 -5.66 8.30 -3.51
C ASN A 223 -4.27 8.13 -2.92
N THR A 224 -3.25 7.91 -3.75
CA THR A 224 -1.86 7.82 -3.31
C THR A 224 -1.03 8.91 -3.96
N ARG A 225 -0.03 9.42 -3.23
CA ARG A 225 0.89 10.44 -3.72
C ARG A 225 2.29 10.22 -3.13
N ILE A 226 3.30 10.01 -3.98
CA ILE A 226 4.69 9.92 -3.52
C ILE A 226 5.15 11.31 -3.12
N LEU A 227 5.45 11.53 -1.85
CA LEU A 227 5.96 12.80 -1.33
C LEU A 227 7.48 12.88 -1.43
N LYS A 228 8.15 11.76 -1.16
CA LYS A 228 9.59 11.61 -1.30
C LYS A 228 9.91 10.26 -1.93
N LYS A 229 10.68 10.28 -3.01
CA LYS A 229 11.14 9.09 -3.73
C LYS A 229 12.35 8.46 -3.00
N LYS A 230 12.58 7.17 -3.28
CA LYS A 230 13.78 6.42 -2.84
C LYS A 230 15.06 7.01 -3.38
#